data_92414faddf007e72ab6f8e3d47a18a2e
#
_entry.id   92414faddf007e72ab6f8e3d47a18a2e
#
_cell.length_a   1.000
_cell.length_b   1.000
_cell.length_c   1.000
_cell.angle_alpha   90.00
_cell.angle_beta   90.00
_cell.angle_gamma   90.00
#
_symmetry.space_group_name_H-M   'P 1'
#
loop_
_entity.id
_entity.type
_entity.pdbx_description
1 polymer ?
#
loop_
_entity_poly.entity_id
_entity_poly.type
_entity_poly.pdbx_seq_one_letter_code
_entity_poly.pdbx_strand_id
1 'polypeptide(L)'
;MDFTLNFCEYNRSNSDYDRIFRPEGSGDFLFLLFKTPMKVYLGGQLTVTRDNACIFYIPGNPQHYQAVRKFRNSYVHFSCGENLAKRFGLPCNEIFYPSDCQEIDHCIQKLQHEYLNREVFSRDYEYALLCQLMITASRELRSTDTGKSADSELCSLFQKIRLEMLTNCLLYTSPS
;
A
#
# COMPACT_ATOMS: atom_id res chain seq x y z
N MET A 1 18.44 -8.14 -14.66
CA MET A 1 17.78 -7.43 -13.55
C MET A 1 17.88 -8.30 -12.31
N ASP A 2 18.38 -7.74 -11.21
CA ASP A 2 18.58 -8.49 -9.95
C ASP A 2 17.31 -8.35 -9.09
N PHE A 3 16.30 -9.16 -9.40
CA PHE A 3 15.01 -9.20 -8.74
C PHE A 3 14.51 -10.64 -8.64
N THR A 4 13.93 -10.97 -7.49
CA THR A 4 13.24 -12.24 -7.25
C THR A 4 12.03 -12.02 -6.35
N LEU A 5 10.86 -12.43 -6.80
CA LEU A 5 9.67 -12.54 -5.96
C LEU A 5 9.81 -13.82 -5.12
N ASN A 6 9.98 -13.68 -3.81
CA ASN A 6 10.23 -14.81 -2.92
C ASN A 6 8.93 -15.47 -2.48
N PHE A 7 7.96 -14.65 -2.09
CA PHE A 7 6.65 -15.10 -1.63
C PHE A 7 5.62 -13.98 -1.65
N CYS A 8 4.39 -14.28 -1.99
CA CYS A 8 3.31 -13.32 -2.06
C CYS A 8 1.99 -13.97 -1.66
N GLU A 9 1.22 -13.30 -0.81
CA GLU A 9 -0.16 -13.70 -0.50
C GLU A 9 -1.10 -12.51 -0.44
N TYR A 10 -2.19 -12.64 -1.13
CA TYR A 10 -3.32 -11.72 -1.13
C TYR A 10 -4.36 -12.19 -0.12
N ASN A 11 -4.84 -11.26 0.70
CA ASN A 11 -5.97 -11.43 1.61
C ASN A 11 -5.85 -12.66 2.53
N ARG A 12 -4.64 -12.93 3.01
CA ARG A 12 -4.37 -14.02 3.93
C ARG A 12 -5.06 -13.83 5.27
N SER A 13 -5.63 -14.90 5.79
CA SER A 13 -6.14 -14.98 7.16
C SER A 13 -5.28 -15.94 7.99
N ASN A 14 -4.77 -15.46 9.10
CA ASN A 14 -4.17 -16.29 10.15
C ASN A 14 -5.19 -16.53 11.28
N SER A 15 -4.78 -17.29 12.30
CA SER A 15 -5.58 -17.46 13.51
C SER A 15 -5.85 -16.13 14.22
N ASP A 16 -6.98 -16.02 14.91
CA ASP A 16 -7.27 -14.85 15.74
C ASP A 16 -6.18 -14.67 16.81
N TYR A 17 -5.79 -13.42 17.08
CA TYR A 17 -4.72 -13.03 18.01
C TYR A 17 -3.32 -13.54 17.64
N ASP A 18 -3.12 -14.10 16.45
CA ASP A 18 -1.82 -14.62 16.01
C ASP A 18 -0.75 -13.51 15.98
N ARG A 19 0.51 -13.94 16.13
CA ARG A 19 1.67 -13.07 16.25
C ARG A 19 2.78 -13.50 15.30
N ILE A 20 3.35 -12.55 14.62
CA ILE A 20 4.61 -12.69 13.89
C ILE A 20 5.72 -12.04 14.71
N PHE A 21 6.77 -12.81 14.98
CA PHE A 21 7.95 -12.35 15.68
C PHE A 21 9.22 -12.88 15.01
N ARG A 22 9.92 -11.99 14.32
CA ARG A 22 11.18 -12.26 13.63
C ARG A 22 12.19 -11.21 14.06
N PRO A 23 13.01 -11.48 15.10
CA PRO A 23 13.94 -10.49 15.64
C PRO A 23 15.01 -10.05 14.65
N GLU A 24 15.42 -10.93 13.73
CA GLU A 24 16.41 -10.65 12.67
C GLU A 24 15.75 -10.28 11.33
N GLY A 25 14.43 -10.06 11.31
CA GLY A 25 13.68 -9.83 10.08
C GLY A 25 13.52 -11.08 9.22
N SER A 26 13.12 -10.89 7.96
CA SER A 26 12.93 -11.98 6.99
C SER A 26 14.14 -12.18 6.06
N GLY A 27 15.14 -11.32 6.11
CA GLY A 27 16.31 -11.37 5.21
C GLY A 27 16.07 -10.80 3.82
N ASP A 28 14.84 -10.40 3.50
CA ASP A 28 14.40 -9.80 2.26
C ASP A 28 13.55 -8.55 2.51
N PHE A 29 13.13 -7.88 1.43
CA PHE A 29 12.16 -6.80 1.52
C PHE A 29 10.77 -7.37 1.73
N LEU A 30 9.97 -6.71 2.59
CA LEU A 30 8.58 -7.06 2.83
C LEU A 30 7.69 -5.82 2.70
N PHE A 31 6.80 -5.80 1.71
CA PHE A 31 5.67 -4.89 1.69
C PHE A 31 4.46 -5.56 2.33
N LEU A 32 3.86 -4.90 3.31
CA LEU A 32 2.78 -5.45 4.12
C LEU A 32 1.60 -4.46 4.17
N LEU A 33 0.40 -4.94 3.84
CA LEU A 33 -0.87 -4.25 4.00
C LEU A 33 -1.72 -4.99 5.04
N PHE A 34 -1.93 -4.39 6.19
CA PHE A 34 -2.83 -4.90 7.23
C PHE A 34 -4.27 -4.50 6.93
N LYS A 35 -5.14 -5.48 6.75
CA LYS A 35 -6.58 -5.27 6.53
C LYS A 35 -7.40 -5.18 7.81
N THR A 36 -6.78 -5.51 8.93
CA THR A 36 -7.38 -5.47 10.28
C THR A 36 -6.39 -4.83 11.25
N PRO A 37 -6.87 -4.27 12.37
CA PRO A 37 -6.00 -3.60 13.35
C PRO A 37 -4.94 -4.53 13.91
N MET A 38 -3.71 -4.04 14.01
CA MET A 38 -2.55 -4.76 14.54
C MET A 38 -1.88 -3.98 15.66
N LYS A 39 -1.33 -4.70 16.62
CA LYS A 39 -0.33 -4.23 17.56
C LYS A 39 1.02 -4.38 16.88
N VAL A 40 1.70 -3.30 16.56
CA VAL A 40 2.99 -3.29 15.86
C VAL A 40 4.05 -2.71 16.78
N TYR A 41 5.18 -3.40 16.90
CA TYR A 41 6.34 -2.97 17.68
C TYR A 41 7.43 -2.49 16.72
N LEU A 42 7.70 -1.19 16.72
CA LEU A 42 8.73 -0.55 15.89
C LEU A 42 9.60 0.34 16.76
N GLY A 43 10.91 0.21 16.63
CA GLY A 43 11.87 1.03 17.41
C GLY A 43 11.66 0.98 18.92
N GLY A 44 11.20 -0.15 19.46
CA GLY A 44 10.89 -0.32 20.88
C GLY A 44 9.54 0.26 21.33
N GLN A 45 8.75 0.81 20.41
CA GLN A 45 7.42 1.35 20.71
C GLN A 45 6.30 0.46 20.19
N LEU A 46 5.25 0.31 21.00
CA LEU A 46 4.02 -0.36 20.60
C LEU A 46 3.03 0.66 20.02
N THR A 47 2.59 0.41 18.79
CA THR A 47 1.53 1.17 18.12
C THR A 47 0.39 0.24 17.76
N VAL A 48 -0.86 0.64 18.00
CA VAL A 48 -2.04 -0.05 17.49
C VAL A 48 -2.47 0.61 16.21
N THR A 49 -2.44 -0.15 15.10
CA THR A 49 -2.86 0.37 13.80
C THR A 49 -4.38 0.39 13.68
N ARG A 50 -4.89 1.24 12.78
CA ARG A 50 -6.22 1.08 12.19
C ARG A 50 -6.14 0.15 10.98
N ASP A 51 -7.27 -0.18 10.38
CA ASP A 51 -7.36 -0.91 9.12
C ASP A 51 -6.58 -0.18 8.02
N ASN A 52 -6.10 -0.95 7.05
CA ASN A 52 -5.37 -0.45 5.89
C ASN A 52 -4.04 0.25 6.20
N ALA A 53 -3.40 -0.14 7.29
CA ALA A 53 -2.04 0.27 7.58
C ALA A 53 -1.06 -0.49 6.69
N CYS A 54 -0.08 0.21 6.14
CA CYS A 54 1.02 -0.36 5.40
C CYS A 54 2.34 -0.23 6.17
N ILE A 55 3.24 -1.18 5.95
CA ILE A 55 4.64 -1.11 6.37
C ILE A 55 5.51 -1.68 5.26
N PHE A 56 6.63 -1.01 4.99
CA PHE A 56 7.67 -1.53 4.13
C PHE A 56 8.91 -1.85 4.98
N TYR A 57 9.15 -3.14 5.22
CA TYR A 57 10.33 -3.60 5.94
C TYR A 57 11.50 -3.80 4.98
N ILE A 58 12.67 -3.27 5.35
CA ILE A 58 13.93 -3.57 4.67
C ILE A 58 14.59 -4.82 5.28
N PRO A 59 15.47 -5.53 4.53
CA PRO A 59 16.16 -6.70 5.04
C PRO A 59 16.87 -6.45 6.38
N GLY A 60 16.83 -7.44 7.27
CA GLY A 60 17.48 -7.37 8.59
C GLY A 60 16.74 -6.56 9.65
N ASN A 61 15.61 -5.93 9.32
CA ASN A 61 14.83 -5.22 10.33
C ASN A 61 13.90 -6.14 11.10
N PRO A 62 13.84 -6.03 12.43
CA PRO A 62 12.93 -6.82 13.25
C PRO A 62 11.47 -6.65 12.84
N GLN A 63 10.75 -7.77 12.75
CA GLN A 63 9.33 -7.80 12.45
C GLN A 63 8.59 -8.34 13.66
N HIS A 64 7.84 -7.47 14.32
CA HIS A 64 7.04 -7.86 15.46
C HIS A 64 5.66 -7.20 15.39
N TYR A 65 4.66 -7.99 15.06
CA TYR A 65 3.27 -7.55 15.02
C TYR A 65 2.32 -8.68 15.43
N GLN A 66 1.20 -8.30 16.05
CA GLN A 66 0.19 -9.19 16.56
C GLN A 66 -1.20 -8.65 16.22
N ALA A 67 -2.12 -9.52 15.81
CA ALA A 67 -3.51 -9.13 15.61
C ALA A 67 -4.15 -8.65 16.93
N VAL A 68 -4.90 -7.55 16.86
CA VAL A 68 -5.75 -7.11 17.98
C VAL A 68 -6.84 -8.14 18.24
N ARG A 69 -7.42 -8.66 17.18
CA ARG A 69 -8.38 -9.76 17.18
C ARG A 69 -8.19 -10.63 15.93
N LYS A 70 -8.74 -10.22 14.80
CA LYS A 70 -8.60 -10.92 13.51
C LYS A 70 -7.30 -10.55 12.83
N PHE A 71 -6.65 -11.52 12.22
CA PHE A 71 -5.45 -11.33 11.45
C PHE A 71 -5.74 -11.50 9.96
N ARG A 72 -5.87 -10.36 9.24
CA ARG A 72 -5.98 -10.36 7.78
C ARG A 72 -5.00 -9.37 7.19
N ASN A 73 -4.23 -9.82 6.21
CA ASN A 73 -3.23 -9.01 5.53
C ASN A 73 -3.02 -9.47 4.08
N SER A 74 -2.44 -8.59 3.28
CA SER A 74 -1.82 -8.91 2.01
C SER A 74 -0.34 -8.55 2.09
N TYR A 75 0.55 -9.33 1.47
CA TYR A 75 1.97 -9.06 1.57
C TYR A 75 2.79 -9.60 0.42
N VAL A 76 3.96 -9.00 0.22
CA VAL A 76 4.92 -9.37 -0.83
C VAL A 76 6.32 -9.39 -0.23
N HIS A 77 6.95 -10.56 -0.25
CA HIS A 77 8.37 -10.76 0.03
C HIS A 77 9.17 -10.80 -1.26
N PHE A 78 10.22 -10.01 -1.37
CA PHE A 78 11.05 -9.98 -2.56
C PHE A 78 12.50 -9.60 -2.25
N SER A 79 13.41 -10.03 -3.12
CA SER A 79 14.81 -9.62 -3.12
C SER A 79 15.09 -8.74 -4.33
N CYS A 80 15.82 -7.65 -4.13
CA CYS A 80 16.21 -6.72 -5.20
C CYS A 80 17.57 -6.10 -4.88
N GLY A 81 18.40 -5.89 -5.91
CA GLY A 81 19.70 -5.23 -5.75
C GLY A 81 19.60 -3.74 -5.44
N GLU A 82 18.42 -3.12 -5.61
CA GLU A 82 18.14 -1.74 -5.25
C GLU A 82 17.05 -1.63 -4.18
N ASN A 83 17.10 -0.58 -3.37
CA ASN A 83 16.03 -0.26 -2.44
C ASN A 83 14.90 0.48 -3.15
N LEU A 84 13.87 -0.26 -3.57
CA LEU A 84 12.71 0.27 -4.28
C LEU A 84 11.90 1.28 -3.44
N ALA A 85 11.84 1.11 -2.13
CA ALA A 85 11.17 2.09 -1.28
C ALA A 85 11.84 3.45 -1.36
N LYS A 86 13.18 3.49 -1.27
CA LYS A 86 13.96 4.72 -1.43
C LYS A 86 13.76 5.33 -2.82
N ARG A 87 13.78 4.51 -3.87
CA ARG A 87 13.56 4.95 -5.26
C ARG A 87 12.20 5.62 -5.44
N PHE A 88 11.15 5.07 -4.85
CA PHE A 88 9.79 5.57 -4.98
C PHE A 88 9.33 6.48 -3.83
N GLY A 89 10.22 6.79 -2.87
CA GLY A 89 9.94 7.71 -1.76
C GLY A 89 8.94 7.15 -0.75
N LEU A 90 8.97 5.84 -0.51
CA LEU A 90 8.17 5.19 0.53
C LEU A 90 8.94 5.17 1.86
N PRO A 91 8.26 5.36 3.00
CA PRO A 91 8.89 5.20 4.32
C PRO A 91 9.28 3.74 4.54
N CYS A 92 10.45 3.53 5.14
CA CYS A 92 10.95 2.21 5.49
C CYS A 92 10.83 1.99 7.00
N ASN A 93 10.36 0.81 7.40
CA ASN A 93 10.20 0.41 8.81
C ASN A 93 9.33 1.38 9.62
N GLU A 94 8.36 1.97 8.96
CA GLU A 94 7.40 2.90 9.55
C GLU A 94 5.99 2.52 9.12
N ILE A 95 5.01 2.83 9.98
CA ILE A 95 3.60 2.64 9.66
C ILE A 95 3.13 3.84 8.83
N PHE A 96 2.52 3.57 7.69
CA PHE A 96 1.91 4.60 6.87
C PHE A 96 0.52 4.19 6.39
N TYR A 97 -0.27 5.17 5.97
CA TYR A 97 -1.65 4.98 5.57
C TYR A 97 -1.90 5.61 4.21
N PRO A 98 -1.95 4.81 3.14
CA PRO A 98 -2.41 5.27 1.84
C PRO A 98 -3.84 5.81 1.91
N SER A 99 -4.19 6.78 1.06
CA SER A 99 -5.54 7.34 0.97
C SER A 99 -6.54 6.31 0.45
N ASP A 100 -6.11 5.47 -0.51
CA ASP A 100 -6.86 4.32 -1.02
C ASP A 100 -5.93 3.11 -1.12
N CYS A 101 -6.41 1.97 -0.63
CA CYS A 101 -5.69 0.70 -0.65
C CYS A 101 -6.20 -0.28 -1.71
N GLN A 102 -7.24 0.06 -2.47
CA GLN A 102 -7.85 -0.88 -3.44
C GLN A 102 -6.85 -1.28 -4.53
N GLU A 103 -6.20 -0.31 -5.17
CA GLU A 103 -5.22 -0.58 -6.22
C GLU A 103 -3.95 -1.25 -5.67
N ILE A 104 -3.51 -0.91 -4.45
CA ILE A 104 -2.40 -1.58 -3.76
C ILE A 104 -2.73 -3.06 -3.59
N ASP A 105 -3.91 -3.35 -3.07
CA ASP A 105 -4.38 -4.71 -2.84
C ASP A 105 -4.56 -5.50 -4.14
N HIS A 106 -5.05 -4.84 -5.19
CA HIS A 106 -5.18 -5.42 -6.52
C HIS A 106 -3.82 -5.74 -7.16
N CYS A 107 -2.80 -4.90 -6.96
CA CYS A 107 -1.43 -5.21 -7.39
C CYS A 107 -0.90 -6.48 -6.69
N ILE A 108 -1.16 -6.63 -5.38
CA ILE A 108 -0.73 -7.82 -4.63
C ILE A 108 -1.49 -9.07 -5.11
N GLN A 109 -2.77 -8.94 -5.43
CA GLN A 109 -3.56 -10.03 -6.00
C GLN A 109 -2.99 -10.51 -7.35
N LYS A 110 -2.64 -9.57 -8.24
CA LYS A 110 -2.01 -9.89 -9.52
C LYS A 110 -0.63 -10.55 -9.34
N LEU A 111 0.18 -10.04 -8.40
CA LEU A 111 1.47 -10.64 -8.06
C LEU A 111 1.31 -12.07 -7.58
N GLN A 112 0.35 -12.35 -6.70
CA GLN A 112 0.07 -13.72 -6.26
C GLN A 112 -0.36 -14.61 -7.41
N HIS A 113 -1.25 -14.12 -8.28
CA HIS A 113 -1.69 -14.89 -9.44
C HIS A 113 -0.53 -15.28 -10.35
N GLU A 114 0.36 -14.32 -10.67
CA GLU A 114 1.54 -14.55 -11.49
C GLU A 114 2.54 -15.50 -10.82
N TYR A 115 2.79 -15.29 -9.52
CA TYR A 115 3.67 -16.16 -8.71
C TYR A 115 3.22 -17.62 -8.70
N LEU A 116 1.91 -17.87 -8.69
CA LEU A 116 1.37 -19.24 -8.69
C LEU A 116 1.36 -19.89 -10.07
N ASN A 117 1.12 -19.13 -11.12
CA ASN A 117 0.94 -19.66 -12.48
C ASN A 117 2.23 -19.73 -13.31
N ARG A 118 3.16 -18.81 -13.07
CA ARG A 118 4.49 -18.76 -13.73
C ARG A 118 4.45 -18.91 -15.24
N GLU A 119 3.76 -17.98 -15.90
CA GLU A 119 3.65 -17.96 -17.36
C GLU A 119 4.93 -17.46 -18.05
N VAL A 120 4.92 -17.38 -19.37
CA VAL A 120 6.02 -16.82 -20.14
C VAL A 120 6.27 -15.36 -19.74
N PHE A 121 7.53 -14.99 -19.53
CA PHE A 121 7.95 -13.67 -19.01
C PHE A 121 7.48 -13.35 -17.58
N SER A 122 7.11 -14.34 -16.79
CA SER A 122 6.64 -14.19 -15.41
C SER A 122 7.54 -13.26 -14.59
N ARG A 123 8.85 -13.48 -14.62
CA ARG A 123 9.81 -12.65 -13.85
C ARG A 123 9.77 -11.16 -14.22
N ASP A 124 9.65 -10.85 -15.50
CA ASP A 124 9.59 -9.46 -15.97
C ASP A 124 8.25 -8.82 -15.59
N TYR A 125 7.18 -9.60 -15.68
CA TYR A 125 5.85 -9.15 -15.31
C TYR A 125 5.70 -8.96 -13.79
N GLU A 126 6.20 -9.87 -12.96
CA GLU A 126 6.28 -9.73 -11.50
C GLU A 126 7.02 -8.44 -11.10
N TYR A 127 8.15 -8.15 -11.76
CA TYR A 127 8.88 -6.90 -11.50
C TYR A 127 8.08 -5.66 -11.90
N ALA A 128 7.41 -5.68 -13.04
CA ALA A 128 6.55 -4.59 -13.47
C ALA A 128 5.40 -4.34 -12.49
N LEU A 129 4.75 -5.41 -12.01
CA LEU A 129 3.70 -5.36 -11.01
C LEU A 129 4.21 -4.85 -9.66
N LEU A 130 5.43 -5.25 -9.25
CA LEU A 130 6.05 -4.74 -8.03
C LEU A 130 6.34 -3.23 -8.15
N CYS A 131 6.88 -2.78 -9.28
CA CYS A 131 7.07 -1.35 -9.54
C CYS A 131 5.73 -0.59 -9.51
N GLN A 132 4.69 -1.15 -10.11
CA GLN A 132 3.33 -0.59 -10.06
C GLN A 132 2.84 -0.47 -8.61
N LEU A 133 2.99 -1.51 -7.79
CA LEU A 133 2.65 -1.51 -6.36
C LEU A 133 3.35 -0.36 -5.62
N MET A 134 4.67 -0.20 -5.81
CA MET A 134 5.46 0.84 -5.15
C MET A 134 5.05 2.25 -5.59
N ILE A 135 4.81 2.45 -6.90
CA ILE A 135 4.34 3.73 -7.45
C ILE A 135 2.97 4.07 -6.91
N THR A 136 2.04 3.11 -6.89
CA THR A 136 0.67 3.31 -6.38
C THR A 136 0.71 3.67 -4.89
N ALA A 137 1.43 2.90 -4.07
CA ALA A 137 1.57 3.19 -2.65
C ALA A 137 2.17 4.59 -2.38
N SER A 138 3.18 4.99 -3.17
CA SER A 138 3.79 6.32 -3.07
C SER A 138 2.83 7.46 -3.45
N ARG A 139 2.01 7.27 -4.49
CA ARG A 139 1.02 8.26 -4.91
C ARG A 139 -0.08 8.43 -3.88
N GLU A 140 -0.60 7.32 -3.36
CA GLU A 140 -1.64 7.32 -2.35
C GLU A 140 -1.16 7.90 -1.00
N LEU A 141 0.11 7.75 -0.67
CA LEU A 141 0.70 8.39 0.50
C LEU A 141 0.78 9.91 0.34
N ARG A 142 1.19 10.40 -0.83
CA ARG A 142 1.30 11.85 -1.11
C ARG A 142 -0.06 12.55 -1.17
N SER A 143 -1.10 11.86 -1.64
CA SER A 143 -2.45 12.42 -1.68
C SER A 143 -3.01 12.69 -0.29
N THR A 144 -2.57 11.95 0.74
CA THR A 144 -2.91 12.25 2.15
C THR A 144 -2.21 13.50 2.67
N ASP A 145 -1.02 13.83 2.20
CA ASP A 145 -0.27 15.03 2.62
C ASP A 145 -0.79 16.30 1.94
N THR A 146 -1.18 16.21 0.66
CA THR A 146 -1.78 17.34 -0.08
C THR A 146 -3.20 17.64 0.35
N GLY A 147 -3.94 16.67 0.88
CA GLY A 147 -5.28 16.86 1.48
C GLY A 147 -5.28 17.74 2.75
N LYS A 148 -4.11 18.07 3.29
CA LYS A 148 -3.94 18.98 4.43
C LYS A 148 -3.50 20.38 4.03
N SER A 149 -3.27 20.67 2.75
CA SER A 149 -2.84 21.98 2.29
C SER A 149 -4.02 22.80 1.79
N ALA A 150 -3.91 24.13 1.91
CA ALA A 150 -4.90 25.11 1.43
C ALA A 150 -5.26 24.94 -0.08
N ASP A 151 -4.42 24.28 -0.87
CA ASP A 151 -4.67 23.97 -2.28
C ASP A 151 -5.81 22.95 -2.48
N SER A 152 -6.05 22.06 -1.52
CA SER A 152 -7.17 21.10 -1.59
C SER A 152 -8.53 21.80 -1.40
N GLU A 153 -8.61 22.79 -0.50
CA GLU A 153 -9.81 23.62 -0.33
C GLU A 153 -10.06 24.46 -1.59
N LEU A 154 -9.00 25.01 -2.18
CA LEU A 154 -9.09 25.79 -3.40
C LEU A 154 -9.54 24.94 -4.60
N CYS A 155 -8.98 23.75 -4.79
CA CYS A 155 -9.39 22.79 -5.82
C CYS A 155 -10.84 22.33 -5.64
N SER A 156 -11.28 22.04 -4.42
CA SER A 156 -12.67 21.66 -4.14
C SER A 156 -13.63 22.82 -4.40
N LEU A 157 -13.22 24.05 -4.10
CA LEU A 157 -13.97 25.26 -4.40
C LEU A 157 -14.10 25.48 -5.91
N PHE A 158 -13.00 25.33 -6.66
CA PHE A 158 -13.04 25.44 -8.13
C PHE A 158 -13.91 24.37 -8.78
N GLN A 159 -13.90 23.12 -8.29
CA GLN A 159 -14.78 22.07 -8.79
C GLN A 159 -16.27 22.40 -8.50
N LYS A 160 -16.56 22.94 -7.32
CA LYS A 160 -17.91 23.39 -6.94
C LYS A 160 -18.41 24.52 -7.81
N ILE A 161 -17.59 25.55 -8.03
CA ILE A 161 -17.90 26.68 -8.93
C ILE A 161 -18.12 26.20 -10.36
N ARG A 162 -17.27 25.28 -10.86
CA ARG A 162 -17.42 24.69 -12.19
C ARG A 162 -18.73 23.93 -12.34
N LEU A 163 -19.12 23.15 -11.32
CA LEU A 163 -20.39 22.41 -11.30
C LEU A 163 -21.58 23.37 -11.29
N GLU A 164 -21.54 24.43 -10.49
CA GLU A 164 -22.58 25.47 -10.44
C GLU A 164 -22.72 26.21 -11.77
N MET A 165 -21.60 26.55 -12.43
CA MET A 165 -21.62 27.17 -13.75
C MET A 165 -22.27 26.25 -14.80
N LEU A 166 -21.90 24.96 -14.82
CA LEU A 166 -22.50 23.99 -15.74
C LEU A 166 -23.98 23.77 -15.49
N THR A 167 -24.40 23.76 -14.23
CA THR A 167 -25.83 23.58 -13.86
C THR A 167 -26.66 24.81 -14.22
N ASN A 168 -26.11 26.02 -14.02
CA ASN A 168 -26.80 27.27 -14.36
C ASN A 168 -26.84 27.54 -15.86
N CYS A 169 -25.84 27.11 -16.65
CA CYS A 169 -25.89 27.18 -18.12
C CYS A 169 -26.98 26.31 -18.73
N LEU A 170 -27.36 25.20 -18.08
CA LEU A 170 -28.44 24.32 -18.55
C LEU A 170 -29.84 24.89 -18.30
N LEU A 171 -29.98 25.88 -17.41
CA LEU A 171 -31.26 26.56 -17.15
C LEU A 171 -31.57 27.71 -18.13
N TYR A 172 -30.60 28.14 -18.95
CA TYR A 172 -30.75 29.25 -19.90
C TYR A 172 -31.09 28.81 -21.32
N THR A 173 -31.24 27.53 -21.63
CA THR A 173 -31.64 27.00 -22.93
C THR A 173 -33.05 26.40 -22.87
N SER A 174 -34.06 27.22 -22.51
CA SER A 174 -35.45 26.90 -22.83
C SER A 174 -35.94 27.94 -23.85
N PRO A 175 -36.16 27.56 -25.12
CA PRO A 175 -36.78 28.47 -26.07
C PRO A 175 -38.27 28.54 -25.79
N SER A 176 -38.76 29.74 -25.62
CA SER A 176 -40.18 30.08 -25.71
C SER A 176 -40.74 29.87 -27.11
#